data_dc742902f51e25d6512bc6406f18129a
#
_entry.id   dc742902f51e25d6512bc6406f18129a
#
_cell.length_a   1.000
_cell.length_b   1.000
_cell.length_c   1.000
_cell.angle_alpha   90.00
_cell.angle_beta   90.00
_cell.angle_gamma   90.00
#
_symmetry.space_group_name_H-M   'P 1'
#
loop_
_entity.id
_entity.type
_entity.pdbx_description
1 polymer ?
#
loop_
_entity_poly.entity_id
_entity_poly.type
_entity_poly.pdbx_seq_one_letter_code
_entity_poly.pdbx_strand_id
1 'polypeptide(L)'
;MLKLSMSRRAATGLAMTAAMTLSGAAFAPAFAETATSAVWQGLHKDIFGGREVLDAKDMISMDAPIRAEDAAVVPITIKMPASFAANVKSLTLVVDQNPSPVVAAIKYGAAAGTGDRMLSTRIRMDQYSDVRAIAETNDGKLYMISKFVKASGGCSAPAAKDAEEAAKSLGKMQIKKFVSKEGDALTAEAQFMIKHPNTTGMQMDQVTGLYTPARYVNKIEVKSGADVIFSMEGGISISEDPNFRFTHGGKASDVIEVKAEDSDGASFAGQLAPSQS
;
A
#
# COMPACT_ATOMS: atom_id res chain seq x y z
N MET A 1 -31.56 -1.56 99.19
CA MET A 1 -32.47 -1.25 98.11
C MET A 1 -32.03 0.07 97.50
N LEU A 2 -31.24 0.03 96.44
CA LEU A 2 -30.63 1.19 95.85
C LEU A 2 -31.29 1.45 94.47
N LYS A 3 -31.83 2.60 94.26
CA LYS A 3 -32.35 3.06 92.96
C LYS A 3 -31.20 3.79 92.17
N LEU A 4 -30.81 3.27 91.09
CA LEU A 4 -29.91 4.04 90.15
C LEU A 4 -30.73 4.78 89.13
N SER A 5 -30.45 6.05 89.04
CA SER A 5 -30.97 7.01 88.08
C SER A 5 -30.15 6.89 86.74
N MET A 6 -30.82 6.69 85.62
CA MET A 6 -30.21 6.73 84.29
C MET A 6 -30.30 8.12 83.68
N SER A 7 -29.17 8.73 83.48
CA SER A 7 -29.01 9.99 82.71
C SER A 7 -28.93 9.71 81.21
N ARG A 8 -29.84 10.34 80.44
CA ARG A 8 -29.79 10.31 78.97
C ARG A 8 -28.82 11.39 78.48
N ARG A 9 -27.80 10.99 77.83
CA ARG A 9 -26.97 11.88 76.97
C ARG A 9 -27.34 11.70 75.49
N ALA A 10 -27.79 12.78 74.92
CA ALA A 10 -28.06 12.90 73.49
C ALA A 10 -26.70 12.92 72.73
N ALA A 11 -26.53 12.04 71.79
CA ALA A 11 -25.41 12.05 70.86
C ALA A 11 -25.91 12.59 69.49
N THR A 12 -25.46 13.80 69.14
CA THR A 12 -25.65 14.41 67.85
C THR A 12 -24.70 13.71 66.84
N GLY A 13 -25.26 12.91 65.98
CA GLY A 13 -24.52 12.25 64.88
C GLY A 13 -24.39 13.19 63.70
N LEU A 14 -23.18 13.56 63.38
CA LEU A 14 -22.82 14.33 62.17
C LEU A 14 -22.73 13.34 60.99
N ALA A 15 -23.70 13.37 60.10
CA ALA A 15 -23.67 12.55 58.89
C ALA A 15 -22.76 13.21 57.82
N MET A 16 -21.59 12.64 57.62
CA MET A 16 -20.69 12.98 56.53
C MET A 16 -21.14 12.22 55.26
N THR A 17 -21.83 12.89 54.36
CA THR A 17 -22.12 12.40 53.01
C THR A 17 -20.86 12.53 52.15
N ALA A 18 -20.16 11.41 51.94
CA ALA A 18 -19.08 11.33 50.93
C ALA A 18 -19.70 11.29 49.53
N ALA A 19 -19.60 12.40 48.81
CA ALA A 19 -19.91 12.44 47.38
C ALA A 19 -18.78 11.76 46.59
N MET A 20 -18.99 10.52 46.16
CA MET A 20 -18.13 9.87 45.16
C MET A 20 -18.39 10.48 43.79
N THR A 21 -17.52 11.38 43.35
CA THR A 21 -17.47 11.82 41.96
C THR A 21 -16.87 10.69 41.15
N LEU A 22 -17.70 9.93 40.41
CA LEU A 22 -17.26 9.05 39.32
C LEU A 22 -16.69 9.95 38.21
N SER A 23 -15.37 10.12 38.17
CA SER A 23 -14.69 10.64 36.99
C SER A 23 -14.76 9.56 35.91
N GLY A 24 -15.75 9.67 35.03
CA GLY A 24 -15.81 8.90 33.81
C GLY A 24 -14.65 9.29 32.91
N ALA A 25 -13.57 8.52 32.94
CA ALA A 25 -12.55 8.60 31.91
C ALA A 25 -13.20 8.20 30.59
N ALA A 26 -13.56 9.18 29.78
CA ALA A 26 -13.96 8.95 28.40
C ALA A 26 -12.75 8.34 27.68
N PHE A 27 -12.81 7.04 27.41
CA PHE A 27 -11.92 6.40 26.45
C PHE A 27 -12.24 7.00 25.09
N ALA A 28 -11.54 8.05 24.71
CA ALA A 28 -11.50 8.49 23.33
C ALA A 28 -10.87 7.34 22.52
N PRO A 29 -11.49 6.88 21.42
CA PRO A 29 -10.85 5.90 20.58
C PRO A 29 -9.56 6.52 20.02
N ALA A 30 -8.43 5.82 20.21
CA ALA A 30 -7.14 6.19 19.65
C ALA A 30 -7.13 5.97 18.13
N PHE A 31 -7.91 6.75 17.39
CA PHE A 31 -8.00 6.73 15.94
C PHE A 31 -7.58 8.06 15.36
N ALA A 32 -6.44 8.58 15.72
CA ALA A 32 -5.92 9.75 15.02
C ALA A 32 -4.48 10.03 15.40
N GLU A 33 -3.54 9.21 14.94
CA GLU A 33 -2.13 9.64 14.98
C GLU A 33 -1.26 8.92 13.94
N THR A 34 -1.79 8.67 12.74
CA THR A 34 -1.02 8.02 11.68
C THR A 34 -0.17 8.99 10.84
N ALA A 35 -0.45 10.29 10.90
CA ALA A 35 0.30 11.28 10.12
C ALA A 35 1.62 11.74 10.77
N THR A 36 1.82 11.50 12.07
CA THR A 36 2.88 12.12 12.87
C THR A 36 3.87 11.14 13.52
N SER A 37 3.95 9.88 13.07
CA SER A 37 4.98 8.97 13.60
C SER A 37 6.38 9.52 13.31
N ALA A 38 7.33 9.35 14.25
CA ALA A 38 8.72 9.78 14.06
C ALA A 38 9.35 9.15 12.81
N VAL A 39 8.96 7.90 12.49
CA VAL A 39 9.39 7.20 11.28
C VAL A 39 8.92 7.92 10.03
N TRP A 40 7.61 8.26 9.96
CA TRP A 40 7.08 9.00 8.82
C TRP A 40 7.73 10.38 8.66
N GLN A 41 8.00 11.10 9.73
CA GLN A 41 8.68 12.40 9.64
C GLN A 41 10.06 12.29 8.98
N GLY A 42 10.85 11.25 9.32
CA GLY A 42 12.11 10.95 8.66
C GLY A 42 11.92 10.64 7.18
N LEU A 43 11.05 9.68 6.86
CA LEU A 43 10.75 9.27 5.48
C LEU A 43 10.23 10.43 4.64
N HIS A 44 9.34 11.25 5.18
CA HIS A 44 8.81 12.43 4.51
C HIS A 44 9.91 13.42 4.11
N LYS A 45 10.86 13.67 5.01
CA LYS A 45 12.01 14.52 4.73
C LYS A 45 12.91 13.92 3.64
N ASP A 46 13.19 12.61 3.74
CA ASP A 46 14.13 11.94 2.84
C ASP A 46 13.53 11.75 1.43
N ILE A 47 12.25 11.39 1.32
CA ILE A 47 11.60 11.09 0.04
C ILE A 47 11.09 12.36 -0.64
N PHE A 48 10.51 13.29 0.13
CA PHE A 48 9.81 14.45 -0.41
C PHE A 48 10.47 15.79 -0.09
N GLY A 49 11.65 15.77 0.55
CA GLY A 49 12.39 17.00 0.92
C GLY A 49 11.68 17.88 1.95
N GLY A 50 10.76 17.31 2.73
CA GLY A 50 9.97 18.04 3.73
C GLY A 50 8.88 18.94 3.12
N ARG A 51 8.53 18.77 1.84
CA ARG A 51 7.42 19.50 1.19
C ARG A 51 6.11 19.23 1.92
N GLU A 52 5.23 20.22 1.97
CA GLU A 52 3.91 20.07 2.57
C GLU A 52 3.13 18.92 1.91
N VAL A 53 2.51 18.06 2.74
CA VAL A 53 1.65 16.95 2.31
C VAL A 53 0.24 17.21 2.82
N LEU A 54 -0.69 17.34 1.89
CA LEU A 54 -2.10 17.61 2.15
C LEU A 54 -2.86 16.30 2.34
N ASP A 55 -3.94 16.34 3.14
CA ASP A 55 -4.85 15.21 3.29
C ASP A 55 -5.61 14.98 1.97
N ALA A 56 -5.56 13.72 1.47
CA ALA A 56 -6.21 13.32 0.23
C ALA A 56 -7.60 12.70 0.44
N LYS A 57 -8.21 12.86 1.62
CA LYS A 57 -9.43 12.19 2.05
C LYS A 57 -10.46 12.33 0.93
N ASP A 58 -11.01 12.59 0.21
CA ASP A 58 -12.03 12.54 -0.84
C ASP A 58 -11.45 12.49 -2.27
N MET A 59 -10.11 12.55 -2.37
CA MET A 59 -9.40 12.57 -3.65
C MET A 59 -8.71 11.24 -3.96
N ILE A 60 -8.32 10.50 -2.92
CA ILE A 60 -7.69 9.19 -3.05
C ILE A 60 -8.39 8.23 -2.09
N SER A 61 -8.78 7.07 -2.58
CA SER A 61 -9.16 5.96 -1.70
C SER A 61 -8.14 4.83 -1.78
N MET A 62 -7.96 4.14 -0.67
CA MET A 62 -7.08 2.98 -0.56
C MET A 62 -7.86 1.80 0.01
N ASP A 63 -7.88 0.69 -0.72
CA ASP A 63 -8.33 -0.59 -0.19
C ASP A 63 -7.11 -1.38 0.26
N ALA A 64 -7.07 -1.72 1.54
CA ALA A 64 -6.05 -2.54 2.19
C ALA A 64 -6.69 -3.31 3.34
N PRO A 65 -6.27 -4.55 3.64
CA PRO A 65 -6.81 -5.32 4.76
C PRO A 65 -6.39 -4.70 6.10
N ILE A 66 -7.26 -4.73 7.11
CA ILE A 66 -6.89 -4.34 8.48
C ILE A 66 -5.83 -5.31 9.04
N ARG A 67 -5.96 -6.61 8.69
CA ARG A 67 -5.00 -7.67 8.99
C ARG A 67 -4.82 -8.50 7.72
N ALA A 68 -3.58 -8.63 7.27
CA ALA A 68 -3.28 -9.49 6.14
C ALA A 68 -3.22 -10.96 6.59
N GLU A 69 -3.70 -11.86 5.73
CA GLU A 69 -3.57 -13.31 5.91
C GLU A 69 -2.12 -13.75 5.66
N ASP A 70 -1.47 -13.14 4.67
CA ASP A 70 -0.06 -13.37 4.33
C ASP A 70 0.64 -12.00 4.18
N ALA A 71 1.66 -11.78 5.01
CA ALA A 71 2.44 -10.56 4.99
C ALA A 71 3.36 -10.43 3.76
N ALA A 72 3.64 -11.53 3.05
CA ALA A 72 4.41 -11.53 1.81
C ALA A 72 3.55 -11.13 0.58
N VAL A 73 2.20 -11.12 0.71
CA VAL A 73 1.27 -10.94 -0.41
C VAL A 73 0.08 -10.06 -0.01
N VAL A 74 0.34 -8.89 0.55
CA VAL A 74 -0.70 -7.95 1.00
C VAL A 74 -1.30 -7.20 -0.17
N PRO A 75 -2.60 -7.36 -0.48
CA PRO A 75 -3.24 -6.67 -1.58
C PRO A 75 -3.50 -5.20 -1.23
N ILE A 76 -3.15 -4.30 -2.16
CA ILE A 76 -3.40 -2.87 -2.06
C ILE A 76 -4.06 -2.40 -3.35
N THR A 77 -5.13 -1.62 -3.23
CA THR A 77 -5.76 -0.95 -4.37
C THR A 77 -5.92 0.53 -4.09
N ILE A 78 -5.42 1.36 -4.98
CA ILE A 78 -5.54 2.83 -4.94
C ILE A 78 -6.52 3.25 -6.04
N LYS A 79 -7.47 4.11 -5.69
CA LYS A 79 -8.42 4.69 -6.65
C LYS A 79 -8.44 6.21 -6.51
N MET A 80 -8.54 6.88 -7.63
CA MET A 80 -8.63 8.34 -7.76
C MET A 80 -9.74 8.69 -8.75
N PRO A 81 -10.72 9.53 -8.39
CA PRO A 81 -11.74 9.98 -9.34
C PRO A 81 -11.14 10.83 -10.46
N ALA A 82 -11.76 10.85 -11.61
CA ALA A 82 -11.31 11.57 -12.80
C ALA A 82 -10.99 13.04 -12.52
N SER A 83 -11.80 13.70 -11.69
CA SER A 83 -11.62 15.11 -11.29
C SER A 83 -10.27 15.40 -10.63
N PHE A 84 -9.69 14.41 -9.96
CA PHE A 84 -8.37 14.50 -9.34
C PHE A 84 -7.29 13.83 -10.21
N ALA A 85 -7.56 12.63 -10.71
CA ALA A 85 -6.62 11.79 -11.46
C ALA A 85 -6.03 12.49 -12.69
N ALA A 86 -6.81 13.33 -13.39
CA ALA A 86 -6.36 14.09 -14.56
C ALA A 86 -5.16 15.01 -14.26
N ASN A 87 -5.03 15.47 -13.01
CA ASN A 87 -3.96 16.37 -12.58
C ASN A 87 -2.80 15.64 -11.88
N VAL A 88 -2.88 14.33 -11.68
CA VAL A 88 -1.85 13.55 -11.00
C VAL A 88 -0.78 13.10 -11.97
N LYS A 89 0.45 13.55 -11.75
CA LYS A 89 1.63 13.15 -12.55
C LYS A 89 2.37 11.92 -11.97
N SER A 90 2.30 11.71 -10.66
CA SER A 90 2.98 10.56 -10.03
C SER A 90 2.26 10.07 -8.78
N LEU A 91 2.54 8.82 -8.42
CA LEU A 91 2.06 8.14 -7.21
C LEU A 91 3.22 7.40 -6.57
N THR A 92 3.49 7.67 -5.30
CA THR A 92 4.48 6.95 -4.50
C THR A 92 3.76 6.11 -3.45
N LEU A 93 4.09 4.81 -3.39
CA LEU A 93 3.63 3.90 -2.35
C LEU A 93 4.75 3.72 -1.32
N VAL A 94 4.42 3.88 -0.04
CA VAL A 94 5.37 3.77 1.08
C VAL A 94 4.78 2.86 2.14
N VAL A 95 5.62 1.99 2.73
CA VAL A 95 5.31 1.22 3.94
C VAL A 95 6.32 1.64 5.00
N ASP A 96 5.88 2.34 6.02
CA ASP A 96 6.76 3.05 6.97
C ASP A 96 7.82 2.15 7.63
N GLN A 97 7.45 0.93 8.00
CA GLN A 97 8.29 0.01 8.76
C GLN A 97 9.01 -1.04 7.90
N ASN A 98 8.93 -0.95 6.58
CA ASN A 98 9.68 -1.87 5.73
C ASN A 98 11.16 -1.47 5.66
N PRO A 99 12.10 -2.43 5.53
CA PRO A 99 13.53 -2.17 5.32
C PRO A 99 13.81 -1.32 4.07
N SER A 100 12.97 -1.45 3.05
CA SER A 100 12.91 -0.57 1.88
C SER A 100 11.51 0.09 1.87
N PRO A 101 11.34 1.26 2.50
CA PRO A 101 10.03 1.86 2.70
C PRO A 101 9.31 2.26 1.41
N VAL A 102 10.04 2.77 0.40
CA VAL A 102 9.45 3.06 -0.91
C VAL A 102 9.20 1.76 -1.65
N VAL A 103 7.92 1.39 -1.76
CA VAL A 103 7.49 0.18 -2.47
C VAL A 103 7.58 0.39 -3.97
N ALA A 104 7.02 1.51 -4.44
CA ALA A 104 6.98 1.87 -5.85
C ALA A 104 6.85 3.39 -6.03
N ALA A 105 7.63 3.95 -6.93
CA ALA A 105 7.51 5.31 -7.44
C ALA A 105 7.02 5.25 -8.89
N ILE A 106 5.80 5.70 -9.13
CA ILE A 106 5.09 5.58 -10.39
C ILE A 106 4.95 6.96 -11.01
N LYS A 107 5.31 7.08 -12.30
CA LYS A 107 5.10 8.29 -13.10
C LYS A 107 4.11 7.97 -14.20
N TYR A 108 3.04 8.74 -14.28
CA TYR A 108 1.99 8.57 -15.28
C TYR A 108 2.36 9.28 -16.58
N GLY A 109 2.09 8.62 -17.71
CA GLY A 109 2.27 9.15 -19.04
C GLY A 109 0.94 9.53 -19.71
N ALA A 110 0.99 9.91 -20.98
CA ALA A 110 -0.16 10.40 -21.73
C ALA A 110 -1.29 9.35 -21.83
N ALA A 111 -0.94 8.06 -21.99
CA ALA A 111 -1.92 6.99 -22.09
C ALA A 111 -2.54 6.58 -20.74
N ALA A 112 -2.14 7.20 -19.62
CA ALA A 112 -2.86 7.02 -18.34
C ALA A 112 -4.30 7.54 -18.42
N GLY A 113 -4.54 8.52 -19.31
CA GLY A 113 -5.85 9.12 -19.51
C GLY A 113 -6.25 10.10 -18.42
N THR A 114 -7.44 10.67 -18.60
CA THR A 114 -8.04 11.66 -17.67
C THR A 114 -9.24 11.13 -16.91
N GLY A 115 -9.62 9.88 -17.13
CA GLY A 115 -10.70 9.19 -16.41
C GLY A 115 -10.32 8.77 -14.98
N ASP A 116 -11.22 8.04 -14.36
CA ASP A 116 -10.96 7.42 -13.06
C ASP A 116 -9.71 6.54 -13.12
N ARG A 117 -8.85 6.70 -12.14
CA ARG A 117 -7.59 5.97 -12.09
C ARG A 117 -7.59 4.94 -10.96
N MET A 118 -7.27 3.71 -11.32
CA MET A 118 -7.10 2.62 -10.37
C MET A 118 -5.74 1.97 -10.59
N LEU A 119 -5.07 1.64 -9.49
CA LEU A 119 -3.88 0.80 -9.46
C LEU A 119 -4.01 -0.21 -8.34
N SER A 120 -3.92 -1.48 -8.66
CA SER A 120 -3.93 -2.58 -7.70
C SER A 120 -2.65 -3.40 -7.83
N THR A 121 -2.04 -3.72 -6.70
CA THR A 121 -0.82 -4.54 -6.64
C THR A 121 -0.76 -5.32 -5.32
N ARG A 122 0.30 -6.10 -5.14
CA ARG A 122 0.59 -6.84 -3.90
C ARG A 122 1.95 -6.43 -3.39
N ILE A 123 2.04 -6.21 -2.07
CA ILE A 123 3.25 -5.74 -1.41
C ILE A 123 3.65 -6.69 -0.27
N ARG A 124 4.93 -6.64 0.11
CA ARG A 124 5.44 -7.27 1.33
C ARG A 124 5.39 -6.28 2.48
N MET A 125 5.07 -6.77 3.66
CA MET A 125 5.12 -5.99 4.89
C MET A 125 5.97 -6.72 5.94
N ASP A 126 6.97 -6.03 6.46
CA ASP A 126 7.88 -6.61 7.46
C ASP A 126 7.35 -6.48 8.88
N GLN A 127 6.69 -5.39 9.19
CA GLN A 127 6.09 -5.09 10.49
C GLN A 127 4.73 -4.43 10.34
N TYR A 128 3.93 -4.44 11.41
CA TYR A 128 2.69 -3.66 11.50
C TYR A 128 2.99 -2.19 11.19
N SER A 129 2.36 -1.64 10.19
CA SER A 129 2.78 -0.37 9.60
C SER A 129 1.64 0.37 8.94
N ASP A 130 1.81 1.68 8.81
CA ASP A 130 1.06 2.45 7.84
C ASP A 130 1.56 2.14 6.43
N VAL A 131 0.59 1.93 5.54
CA VAL A 131 0.76 1.94 4.09
C VAL A 131 0.26 3.29 3.61
N ARG A 132 1.11 4.02 2.90
CA ARG A 132 0.80 5.37 2.40
C ARG A 132 0.80 5.41 0.89
N ALA A 133 -0.18 6.13 0.32
CA ALA A 133 -0.21 6.49 -1.09
C ALA A 133 -0.13 8.01 -1.20
N ILE A 134 0.93 8.50 -1.82
CA ILE A 134 1.22 9.92 -1.98
C ILE A 134 1.17 10.26 -3.48
N ALA A 135 0.16 11.03 -3.88
CA ALA A 135 0.03 11.53 -5.24
C ALA A 135 0.64 12.93 -5.35
N GLU A 136 1.43 13.15 -6.40
CA GLU A 136 1.92 14.48 -6.77
C GLU A 136 1.16 14.98 -7.99
N THR A 137 0.59 16.17 -7.88
CA THR A 137 -0.15 16.84 -8.95
C THR A 137 0.78 17.66 -9.84
N ASN A 138 0.29 18.07 -11.02
CA ASN A 138 1.06 18.84 -11.99
C ASN A 138 1.53 20.20 -11.45
N ASP A 139 0.81 20.78 -10.49
CA ASP A 139 1.20 22.02 -9.78
C ASP A 139 2.20 21.76 -8.63
N GLY A 140 2.64 20.52 -8.45
CA GLY A 140 3.66 20.15 -7.47
C GLY A 140 3.16 19.93 -6.06
N LYS A 141 1.84 19.94 -5.79
CA LYS A 141 1.29 19.61 -4.48
C LYS A 141 1.30 18.12 -4.24
N LEU A 142 1.49 17.74 -2.97
CA LEU A 142 1.46 16.36 -2.51
C LEU A 142 0.16 16.12 -1.74
N TYR A 143 -0.52 15.02 -2.07
CA TYR A 143 -1.73 14.56 -1.42
C TYR A 143 -1.55 13.13 -0.94
N MET A 144 -1.86 12.85 0.32
CA MET A 144 -1.62 11.54 0.92
C MET A 144 -2.86 10.96 1.56
N ILE A 145 -3.03 9.65 1.39
CA ILE A 145 -3.88 8.82 2.23
C ILE A 145 -3.02 7.72 2.88
N SER A 146 -3.40 7.30 4.08
CA SER A 146 -2.74 6.20 4.78
C SER A 146 -3.74 5.21 5.34
N LYS A 147 -3.33 3.93 5.45
CA LYS A 147 -4.03 2.89 6.19
C LYS A 147 -3.06 2.06 7.01
N PHE A 148 -3.39 1.84 8.27
CA PHE A 148 -2.63 0.94 9.13
C PHE A 148 -3.00 -0.51 8.83
N VAL A 149 -1.99 -1.34 8.56
CA VAL A 149 -2.15 -2.77 8.23
C VAL A 149 -1.36 -3.61 9.24
N LYS A 150 -2.02 -4.63 9.78
CA LYS A 150 -1.40 -5.61 10.69
C LYS A 150 -0.88 -6.78 9.86
N ALA A 151 0.40 -6.74 9.53
CA ALA A 151 1.13 -7.80 8.84
C ALA A 151 2.59 -7.76 9.28
N SER A 152 3.27 -8.90 9.40
CA SER A 152 4.68 -8.97 9.81
C SER A 152 5.40 -10.17 9.22
N GLY A 153 6.73 -10.02 8.99
CA GLY A 153 7.61 -11.07 8.50
C GLY A 153 7.53 -11.31 7.00
N GLY A 154 6.83 -10.49 6.22
CA GLY A 154 6.67 -10.71 4.78
C GLY A 154 7.95 -10.54 3.97
N CYS A 155 8.90 -9.76 4.47
CA CYS A 155 10.19 -9.58 3.80
C CYS A 155 11.15 -10.75 4.01
N SER A 156 11.02 -11.48 5.11
CA SER A 156 11.81 -12.69 5.39
C SER A 156 11.07 -14.00 5.10
N ALA A 157 9.80 -13.94 4.66
CA ALA A 157 9.01 -15.11 4.30
C ALA A 157 9.71 -15.91 3.18
N PRO A 158 9.81 -17.24 3.29
CA PRO A 158 10.38 -18.08 2.25
C PRO A 158 9.69 -17.83 0.90
N ALA A 159 10.43 -18.07 -0.19
CA ALA A 159 9.82 -18.07 -1.53
C ALA A 159 8.76 -19.17 -1.62
N ALA A 160 7.63 -18.87 -2.27
CA ALA A 160 6.54 -19.83 -2.43
C ALA A 160 6.91 -20.99 -3.38
N LYS A 161 7.96 -20.83 -4.18
CA LYS A 161 8.38 -21.79 -5.19
C LYS A 161 9.81 -22.26 -4.97
N ASP A 162 10.06 -23.48 -5.45
CA ASP A 162 11.41 -23.99 -5.63
C ASP A 162 12.22 -23.11 -6.59
N ALA A 163 13.50 -22.88 -6.27
CA ALA A 163 14.39 -22.01 -7.04
C ALA A 163 14.57 -22.49 -8.50
N GLU A 164 14.61 -23.80 -8.74
CA GLU A 164 14.73 -24.33 -10.10
C GLU A 164 13.46 -24.10 -10.92
N GLU A 165 12.29 -24.26 -10.33
CA GLU A 165 11.01 -23.99 -10.98
C GLU A 165 10.84 -22.49 -11.26
N ALA A 166 11.22 -21.64 -10.31
CA ALA A 166 11.23 -20.19 -10.48
C ALA A 166 12.15 -19.77 -11.64
N ALA A 167 13.34 -20.37 -11.76
CA ALA A 167 14.29 -20.08 -12.84
C ALA A 167 13.73 -20.44 -14.23
N LYS A 168 13.03 -21.57 -14.37
CA LYS A 168 12.42 -22.01 -15.66
C LYS A 168 11.32 -21.08 -16.15
N SER A 169 10.69 -20.35 -15.25
CA SER A 169 9.58 -19.44 -15.56
C SER A 169 9.95 -17.97 -15.52
N LEU A 170 11.18 -17.64 -15.14
CA LEU A 170 11.66 -16.28 -14.95
C LEU A 170 11.34 -15.38 -16.15
N GLY A 171 10.75 -14.23 -15.87
CA GLY A 171 10.40 -13.21 -16.86
C GLY A 171 9.18 -13.51 -17.72
N LYS A 172 8.57 -14.71 -17.63
CA LYS A 172 7.33 -14.98 -18.36
C LYS A 172 6.23 -14.04 -17.89
N MET A 173 5.60 -13.38 -18.85
CA MET A 173 4.52 -12.42 -18.57
C MET A 173 3.16 -12.97 -18.97
N GLN A 174 2.15 -12.67 -18.16
CA GLN A 174 0.75 -12.82 -18.50
C GLN A 174 0.12 -11.42 -18.51
N ILE A 175 -0.49 -11.03 -19.63
CA ILE A 175 -1.15 -9.74 -19.78
C ILE A 175 -2.62 -10.00 -20.16
N LYS A 176 -3.54 -9.30 -19.49
CA LYS A 176 -4.98 -9.41 -19.71
C LYS A 176 -5.57 -8.02 -19.83
N LYS A 177 -6.59 -7.85 -20.66
CA LYS A 177 -7.43 -6.67 -20.75
C LYS A 177 -8.81 -6.96 -20.18
N PHE A 178 -9.40 -5.96 -19.57
CA PHE A 178 -10.76 -5.99 -19.08
C PHE A 178 -11.48 -4.76 -19.64
N VAL A 179 -12.72 -4.91 -20.03
CA VAL A 179 -13.59 -3.79 -20.38
C VAL A 179 -14.60 -3.71 -19.24
N SER A 180 -14.49 -2.68 -18.44
CA SER A 180 -15.49 -2.38 -17.42
C SER A 180 -16.48 -1.38 -18.01
N LYS A 181 -17.78 -1.66 -17.86
CA LYS A 181 -18.87 -0.71 -18.12
C LYS A 181 -19.33 -0.18 -16.78
N GLU A 182 -18.94 1.04 -16.46
CA GLU A 182 -19.50 1.76 -15.33
C GLU A 182 -20.23 2.98 -15.89
N GLY A 183 -21.56 2.88 -15.99
CA GLY A 183 -22.40 3.85 -16.70
C GLY A 183 -22.11 3.89 -18.21
N ASP A 184 -22.04 5.08 -18.78
CA ASP A 184 -21.74 5.30 -20.22
C ASP A 184 -20.23 5.42 -20.50
N ALA A 185 -19.38 5.44 -19.45
CA ALA A 185 -17.95 5.55 -19.60
C ALA A 185 -17.31 4.15 -19.70
N LEU A 186 -16.66 3.88 -20.84
CA LEU A 186 -15.82 2.70 -21.02
C LEU A 186 -14.47 2.96 -20.37
N THR A 187 -14.24 2.37 -19.20
CA THR A 187 -12.90 2.37 -18.58
C THR A 187 -12.14 1.14 -19.07
N ALA A 188 -11.08 1.36 -19.78
CA ALA A 188 -10.18 0.28 -20.18
C ALA A 188 -9.29 -0.08 -18.97
N GLU A 189 -9.29 -1.35 -18.61
CA GLU A 189 -8.40 -1.89 -17.59
C GLU A 189 -7.46 -2.93 -18.22
N ALA A 190 -6.24 -2.99 -17.70
CA ALA A 190 -5.31 -4.05 -18.02
C ALA A 190 -4.68 -4.59 -16.75
N GLN A 191 -4.20 -5.82 -16.83
CA GLN A 191 -3.43 -6.46 -15.78
C GLN A 191 -2.25 -7.17 -16.39
N PHE A 192 -1.09 -7.06 -15.78
CA PHE A 192 0.04 -7.93 -16.11
C PHE A 192 0.58 -8.58 -14.84
N MET A 193 1.20 -9.74 -15.02
CA MET A 193 1.95 -10.45 -14.01
C MET A 193 3.27 -10.91 -14.61
N ILE A 194 4.36 -10.70 -13.91
CA ILE A 194 5.70 -11.15 -14.31
C ILE A 194 6.09 -12.29 -13.38
N LYS A 195 6.49 -13.45 -13.94
CA LYS A 195 7.06 -14.54 -13.15
C LYS A 195 8.45 -14.15 -12.69
N HIS A 196 8.58 -13.82 -11.42
CA HIS A 196 9.82 -13.36 -10.82
C HIS A 196 9.83 -13.63 -9.31
N PRO A 197 10.89 -14.18 -8.72
CA PRO A 197 10.92 -14.54 -7.32
C PRO A 197 10.86 -13.31 -6.38
N ASN A 198 11.30 -12.15 -6.86
CA ASN A 198 11.37 -10.92 -6.05
C ASN A 198 11.94 -11.18 -4.66
N THR A 199 13.15 -11.78 -4.63
CA THR A 199 13.83 -12.06 -3.37
C THR A 199 14.34 -10.77 -2.75
N THR A 200 14.24 -10.70 -1.42
CA THR A 200 14.51 -9.48 -0.65
C THR A 200 15.93 -9.38 -0.11
N GLY A 201 16.68 -10.50 -0.09
CA GLY A 201 17.96 -10.60 0.62
C GLY A 201 17.82 -11.00 2.09
N MET A 202 16.60 -11.06 2.63
CA MET A 202 16.31 -11.42 4.03
C MET A 202 15.70 -12.81 4.16
N GLN A 203 15.44 -13.48 3.06
CA GLN A 203 14.91 -14.84 3.03
C GLN A 203 16.03 -15.84 3.24
N MET A 204 15.84 -16.73 4.20
CA MET A 204 16.79 -17.80 4.49
C MET A 204 16.34 -19.10 3.85
N ASP A 205 17.24 -19.75 3.12
CA ASP A 205 17.05 -21.11 2.64
C ASP A 205 17.09 -22.08 3.84
N GLN A 206 16.03 -22.83 4.03
CA GLN A 206 15.83 -23.68 5.20
C GLN A 206 16.73 -24.92 5.21
N VAL A 207 17.29 -25.31 4.07
CA VAL A 207 18.17 -26.46 3.92
C VAL A 207 19.61 -26.08 4.15
N THR A 208 20.06 -25.00 3.51
CA THR A 208 21.46 -24.56 3.58
C THR A 208 21.74 -23.59 4.74
N GLY A 209 20.71 -22.94 5.29
CA GLY A 209 20.83 -21.87 6.30
C GLY A 209 21.43 -20.57 5.75
N LEU A 210 21.57 -20.44 4.43
CA LEU A 210 22.13 -19.25 3.80
C LEU A 210 21.02 -18.28 3.38
N TYR A 211 21.33 -16.98 3.41
CA TYR A 211 20.41 -15.97 2.87
C TYR A 211 20.42 -15.99 1.34
N THR A 212 19.21 -15.97 0.77
CA THR A 212 19.03 -15.82 -0.68
C THR A 212 19.37 -14.38 -1.09
N PRO A 213 20.28 -14.15 -2.05
CA PRO A 213 20.58 -12.79 -2.52
C PRO A 213 19.33 -12.05 -2.98
N ALA A 214 19.31 -10.74 -2.76
CA ALA A 214 18.22 -9.90 -3.25
C ALA A 214 18.24 -9.87 -4.79
N ARG A 215 17.09 -10.17 -5.40
CA ARG A 215 16.86 -10.04 -6.84
C ARG A 215 15.40 -9.70 -7.07
N TYR A 216 15.11 -8.53 -7.60
CA TYR A 216 13.75 -8.01 -7.71
C TYR A 216 13.59 -7.15 -8.96
N VAL A 217 12.36 -7.08 -9.46
CA VAL A 217 12.01 -6.16 -10.56
C VAL A 217 12.07 -4.74 -10.04
N ASN A 218 13.01 -3.95 -10.58
CA ASN A 218 13.29 -2.58 -10.14
C ASN A 218 12.73 -1.52 -11.09
N LYS A 219 12.48 -1.87 -12.37
CA LYS A 219 11.87 -0.95 -13.35
C LYS A 219 10.79 -1.64 -14.13
N ILE A 220 9.69 -0.92 -14.36
CA ILE A 220 8.61 -1.35 -15.27
C ILE A 220 8.19 -0.15 -16.11
N GLU A 221 7.96 -0.37 -17.41
CA GLU A 221 7.31 0.57 -18.31
C GLU A 221 6.11 -0.13 -18.97
N VAL A 222 4.97 0.53 -18.96
CA VAL A 222 3.73 0.04 -19.57
C VAL A 222 3.25 1.04 -20.59
N LYS A 223 2.96 0.55 -21.81
CA LYS A 223 2.48 1.36 -22.92
C LYS A 223 1.13 0.86 -23.44
N SER A 224 0.37 1.80 -24.02
CA SER A 224 -0.79 1.52 -24.88
C SER A 224 -0.52 2.15 -26.25
N GLY A 225 -0.28 1.30 -27.24
CA GLY A 225 0.24 1.77 -28.54
C GLY A 225 1.61 2.42 -28.37
N ALA A 226 1.76 3.66 -28.85
CA ALA A 226 3.02 4.42 -28.77
C ALA A 226 3.21 5.13 -27.41
N ASP A 227 2.13 5.35 -26.66
CA ASP A 227 2.14 6.22 -25.51
C ASP A 227 2.31 5.45 -24.19
N VAL A 228 3.06 6.04 -23.27
CA VAL A 228 3.27 5.49 -21.93
C VAL A 228 2.01 5.64 -21.08
N ILE A 229 1.56 4.55 -20.47
CA ILE A 229 0.55 4.57 -19.42
C ILE A 229 1.21 4.99 -18.13
N PHE A 230 2.25 4.27 -17.71
CA PHE A 230 3.10 4.63 -16.59
C PHE A 230 4.48 3.98 -16.70
N SER A 231 5.46 4.59 -16.04
CA SER A 231 6.72 3.98 -15.66
C SER A 231 6.79 3.86 -14.14
N MET A 232 7.50 2.85 -13.65
CA MET A 232 7.64 2.58 -12.22
C MET A 232 9.07 2.21 -11.90
N GLU A 233 9.57 2.76 -10.80
CA GLU A 233 10.73 2.26 -10.09
C GLU A 233 10.24 1.59 -8.80
N GLY A 234 10.67 0.36 -8.55
CA GLY A 234 10.23 -0.46 -7.42
C GLY A 234 11.39 -1.03 -6.63
N GLY A 235 11.08 -1.65 -5.51
CA GLY A 235 12.03 -2.25 -4.59
C GLY A 235 11.62 -3.64 -4.12
N ILE A 236 12.36 -4.16 -3.14
CA ILE A 236 12.14 -5.46 -2.50
C ILE A 236 10.77 -5.59 -1.82
N SER A 237 10.08 -4.47 -1.59
CA SER A 237 8.76 -4.46 -0.97
C SER A 237 7.61 -4.84 -1.93
N ILE A 238 7.88 -5.06 -3.22
CA ILE A 238 6.92 -5.67 -4.15
C ILE A 238 6.94 -7.19 -3.93
N SER A 239 5.76 -7.81 -3.91
CA SER A 239 5.62 -9.26 -3.69
C SER A 239 6.25 -10.09 -4.81
N GLU A 240 6.46 -11.38 -4.55
CA GLU A 240 6.76 -12.41 -5.56
C GLU A 240 5.73 -12.36 -6.69
N ASP A 241 6.16 -12.67 -7.91
CA ASP A 241 5.34 -12.58 -9.12
C ASP A 241 4.65 -11.21 -9.22
N PRO A 242 5.40 -10.09 -9.41
CA PRO A 242 4.84 -8.74 -9.50
C PRO A 242 3.60 -8.68 -10.37
N ASN A 243 2.51 -8.19 -9.81
CA ASN A 243 1.20 -8.16 -10.43
C ASN A 243 0.60 -6.77 -10.28
N PHE A 244 0.22 -6.17 -11.40
CA PHE A 244 -0.38 -4.84 -11.45
C PHE A 244 -1.63 -4.87 -12.30
N ARG A 245 -2.76 -4.42 -11.73
CA ARG A 245 -3.98 -4.14 -12.44
C ARG A 245 -4.23 -2.63 -12.39
N PHE A 246 -4.57 -2.04 -13.53
CA PHE A 246 -4.65 -0.59 -13.65
C PHE A 246 -5.65 -0.18 -14.73
N THR A 247 -6.20 1.02 -14.60
CA THR A 247 -6.98 1.69 -15.64
C THR A 247 -6.07 2.49 -16.56
N HIS A 248 -6.46 2.68 -17.80
CA HIS A 248 -5.74 3.49 -18.78
C HIS A 248 -6.70 4.18 -19.78
N GLY A 249 -6.22 5.26 -20.40
CA GLY A 249 -6.97 6.05 -21.36
C GLY A 249 -6.80 5.60 -22.82
N GLY A 250 -6.01 4.55 -23.08
CA GLY A 250 -5.83 3.98 -24.41
C GLY A 250 -7.09 3.30 -24.94
N LYS A 251 -7.16 3.09 -26.26
CA LYS A 251 -8.28 2.40 -26.90
C LYS A 251 -8.22 0.89 -26.58
N ALA A 252 -9.37 0.25 -26.54
CA ALA A 252 -9.45 -1.21 -26.37
C ALA A 252 -8.69 -1.98 -27.48
N SER A 253 -8.56 -1.36 -28.66
CA SER A 253 -7.81 -1.87 -29.81
C SER A 253 -6.29 -1.73 -29.70
N ASP A 254 -5.77 -0.93 -28.77
CA ASP A 254 -4.33 -0.69 -28.68
C ASP A 254 -3.61 -1.93 -28.11
N VAL A 255 -2.38 -2.14 -28.56
CA VAL A 255 -1.49 -3.13 -27.97
C VAL A 255 -1.05 -2.65 -26.60
N ILE A 256 -1.17 -3.50 -25.56
CA ILE A 256 -0.51 -3.25 -24.29
C ILE A 256 0.85 -3.91 -24.31
N GLU A 257 1.89 -3.11 -24.14
CA GLU A 257 3.28 -3.54 -24.04
C GLU A 257 3.79 -3.31 -22.61
N VAL A 258 4.48 -4.31 -22.05
CA VAL A 258 5.12 -4.24 -20.74
C VAL A 258 6.59 -4.56 -20.89
N LYS A 259 7.46 -3.67 -20.43
CA LYS A 259 8.89 -3.90 -20.30
C LYS A 259 9.27 -3.84 -18.82
N ALA A 260 10.16 -4.71 -18.39
CA ALA A 260 10.66 -4.73 -17.04
C ALA A 260 12.16 -5.03 -17.02
N GLU A 261 12.83 -4.56 -15.98
CA GLU A 261 14.24 -4.82 -15.69
C GLU A 261 14.34 -5.24 -14.22
N ASP A 262 15.19 -6.20 -13.91
CA ASP A 262 15.48 -6.57 -12.53
C ASP A 262 16.80 -5.97 -12.02
N SER A 263 17.05 -6.15 -10.72
CA SER A 263 18.25 -5.64 -10.06
C SER A 263 19.56 -6.27 -10.55
N ASP A 264 19.49 -7.42 -11.22
CA ASP A 264 20.64 -8.09 -11.84
C ASP A 264 20.86 -7.65 -13.30
N GLY A 265 20.02 -6.74 -13.81
CA GLY A 265 20.10 -6.19 -15.16
C GLY A 265 19.42 -7.06 -16.23
N ALA A 266 18.70 -8.10 -15.85
CA ALA A 266 17.92 -8.88 -16.81
C ALA A 266 16.68 -8.08 -17.27
N SER A 267 16.43 -8.10 -18.58
CA SER A 267 15.30 -7.39 -19.20
C SER A 267 14.23 -8.40 -19.66
N PHE A 268 12.97 -8.04 -19.42
CA PHE A 268 11.81 -8.83 -19.75
C PHE A 268 10.82 -8.00 -20.55
N ALA A 269 10.14 -8.60 -21.52
CA ALA A 269 9.11 -7.93 -22.28
C ALA A 269 7.92 -8.86 -22.54
N GLY A 270 6.75 -8.28 -22.55
CA GLY A 270 5.50 -8.94 -22.89
C GLY A 270 4.58 -7.98 -23.63
N GLN A 271 3.73 -8.52 -24.49
CA GLN A 271 2.71 -7.74 -25.19
C GLN A 271 1.41 -8.52 -25.30
N LEU A 272 0.30 -7.80 -25.26
CA LEU A 272 -1.01 -8.33 -25.58
C LEU A 272 -1.56 -7.59 -26.79
N ALA A 273 -1.68 -8.32 -27.89
CA ALA A 273 -2.30 -7.84 -29.12
C ALA A 273 -3.78 -7.45 -28.88
N PRO A 274 -4.37 -6.61 -29.74
CA PRO A 274 -5.79 -6.35 -29.73
C PRO A 274 -6.57 -7.68 -29.81
N SER A 275 -7.63 -7.82 -29.02
CA SER A 275 -8.57 -8.91 -29.27
C SER A 275 -9.16 -8.73 -30.65
N GLN A 276 -9.02 -9.69 -31.53
CA GLN A 276 -9.80 -9.74 -32.76
C GLN A 276 -11.26 -9.90 -32.33
N SER A 277 -12.06 -8.85 -32.59
CA SER A 277 -13.51 -8.85 -32.38
C SER A 277 -14.20 -9.68 -33.42
#